data_888abfaf391968a1bfa671e4475baf47
#
_entry.id   888abfaf391968a1bfa671e4475baf47
#
_cell.length_a   1.000
_cell.length_b   1.000
_cell.length_c   1.000
_cell.angle_alpha   90.00
_cell.angle_beta   90.00
_cell.angle_gamma   90.00
#
_symmetry.space_group_name_H-M   'P 1'
#
loop_
_entity.id
_entity.type
_entity.pdbx_description
1 polymer ?
#
loop_
_entity_poly.entity_id
_entity_poly.type
_entity_poly.pdbx_seq_one_letter_code
_entity_poly.pdbx_strand_id
1 'polypeptide(L)'
;FPVPSIRKLYATKPLSYVANLLGHEGPGSLFTALKAKGWAENLSAGSGMVRDAEGTFEISIGLTPTGLDHIESIGEMVFDAIRQVRVHGIEAWRYAEQKQLAKMQFRFQEAVEPITLARALAARWHEYPLEDLLYAGYRYDELVKAQVIGYLSRMTPENLHLLLVAPGQETDQVDRWYGVRYRLTQLPEAWVAAWRAPSHVTALSLPVMNPFVPNDFSLRESLDTTLHPVRIVIEPGFDLWFDHDLEFGLPHSSLYFSIRSSQARGNAHQSVLTELYIALVNDTLSELTYPAFLAGVG
;
A
#
# COMPACT_ATOMS: atom_id res chain seq x y z
N PHE A 1 5.61 -4.78 15.92
CA PHE A 1 6.72 -4.17 16.65
C PHE A 1 6.20 -3.02 17.49
N PRO A 2 6.37 -3.04 18.82
CA PRO A 2 6.16 -1.87 19.68
C PRO A 2 7.16 -0.75 19.31
N VAL A 3 6.65 0.46 19.13
CA VAL A 3 7.44 1.64 18.73
C VAL A 3 7.00 2.87 19.51
N PRO A 4 7.81 3.93 19.63
CA PRO A 4 7.35 5.21 20.14
C PRO A 4 6.20 5.78 19.32
N SER A 5 5.33 6.57 19.94
CA SER A 5 4.20 7.20 19.24
C SER A 5 4.67 8.09 18.08
N ILE A 6 3.93 8.01 16.96
CA ILE A 6 4.14 8.87 15.79
C ILE A 6 3.28 10.14 15.83
N ARG A 7 2.38 10.28 16.82
CA ARG A 7 1.36 11.34 16.85
C ARG A 7 1.95 12.74 16.64
N LYS A 8 3.08 13.03 17.27
CA LYS A 8 3.78 14.32 17.13
C LYS A 8 4.67 14.43 15.89
N LEU A 9 4.82 13.34 15.13
CA LEU A 9 5.69 13.27 13.94
C LEU A 9 4.88 13.25 12.63
N TYR A 10 3.63 13.70 12.68
CA TYR A 10 2.74 13.72 11.51
C TYR A 10 3.27 14.58 10.35
N ALA A 11 4.15 15.55 10.64
CA ALA A 11 4.75 16.43 9.64
C ALA A 11 5.97 15.81 8.93
N THR A 12 6.69 14.91 9.58
CA THR A 12 7.89 14.24 9.04
C THR A 12 7.63 12.79 8.62
N LYS A 13 6.57 12.16 9.12
CA LYS A 13 6.06 10.84 8.75
C LYS A 13 7.12 9.72 8.63
N PRO A 14 7.98 9.53 9.63
CA PRO A 14 9.07 8.55 9.52
C PRO A 14 8.57 7.10 9.37
N LEU A 15 7.47 6.71 10.04
CA LEU A 15 6.88 5.37 9.89
C LEU A 15 6.15 5.19 8.57
N SER A 16 5.47 6.22 8.05
CA SER A 16 4.85 6.15 6.71
C SER A 16 5.90 5.94 5.63
N TYR A 17 7.07 6.58 5.80
CA TYR A 17 8.22 6.36 4.92
C TYR A 17 8.68 4.90 4.92
N VAL A 18 8.87 4.30 6.09
CA VAL A 18 9.26 2.89 6.24
C VAL A 18 8.15 1.96 5.71
N ALA A 19 6.88 2.27 6.00
CA ALA A 19 5.73 1.52 5.54
C ALA A 19 5.66 1.43 4.02
N ASN A 20 5.92 2.52 3.32
CA ASN A 20 5.95 2.56 1.86
C ASN A 20 7.01 1.61 1.27
N LEU A 21 8.17 1.48 1.92
CA LEU A 21 9.25 0.60 1.45
C LEU A 21 8.99 -0.88 1.77
N LEU A 22 8.51 -1.19 2.97
CA LEU A 22 8.27 -2.57 3.39
C LEU A 22 6.95 -3.14 2.86
N GLY A 23 5.95 -2.30 2.64
CA GLY A 23 4.65 -2.66 2.07
C GLY A 23 4.57 -2.49 0.55
N HIS A 24 5.70 -2.23 -0.12
CA HIS A 24 5.72 -2.08 -1.58
C HIS A 24 5.41 -3.40 -2.28
N GLU A 25 4.64 -3.33 -3.39
CA GLU A 25 4.20 -4.51 -4.13
C GLU A 25 4.80 -4.60 -5.54
N GLY A 26 5.65 -3.65 -5.93
CA GLY A 26 6.35 -3.66 -7.21
C GLY A 26 7.50 -4.67 -7.27
N PRO A 27 8.19 -4.75 -8.42
CA PRO A 27 9.28 -5.70 -8.64
C PRO A 27 10.34 -5.66 -7.55
N GLY A 28 10.80 -6.83 -7.10
CA GLY A 28 11.82 -6.96 -6.07
C GLY A 28 11.36 -6.69 -4.65
N SER A 29 10.09 -6.38 -4.41
CA SER A 29 9.54 -6.17 -3.06
C SER A 29 9.48 -7.46 -2.25
N LEU A 30 9.31 -7.32 -0.93
CA LEU A 30 9.07 -8.47 -0.05
C LEU A 30 7.84 -9.26 -0.50
N PHE A 31 6.75 -8.57 -0.87
CA PHE A 31 5.54 -9.23 -1.34
C PHE A 31 5.77 -10.07 -2.59
N THR A 32 6.40 -9.50 -3.63
CA THR A 32 6.64 -10.22 -4.89
C THR A 32 7.56 -11.42 -4.70
N ALA A 33 8.56 -11.32 -3.82
CA ALA A 33 9.44 -12.44 -3.48
C ALA A 33 8.70 -13.56 -2.74
N LEU A 34 7.78 -13.23 -1.83
CA LEU A 34 6.93 -14.21 -1.14
C LEU A 34 5.89 -14.83 -2.08
N LYS A 35 5.27 -14.02 -2.94
CA LYS A 35 4.31 -14.46 -3.97
C LYS A 35 4.95 -15.43 -4.96
N ALA A 36 6.16 -15.14 -5.44
CA ALA A 36 6.91 -16.01 -6.34
C ALA A 36 7.22 -17.39 -5.74
N LYS A 37 7.31 -17.50 -4.41
CA LYS A 37 7.45 -18.76 -3.68
C LYS A 37 6.11 -19.46 -3.42
N GLY A 38 5.00 -18.82 -3.74
CA GLY A 38 3.66 -19.30 -3.43
C GLY A 38 3.33 -19.27 -1.93
N TRP A 39 3.95 -18.38 -1.15
CA TRP A 39 3.81 -18.32 0.30
C TRP A 39 2.85 -17.23 0.79
N ALA A 40 2.63 -16.18 -0.02
CA ALA A 40 1.76 -15.07 0.35
C ALA A 40 0.79 -14.69 -0.77
N GLU A 41 -0.42 -14.28 -0.37
CA GLU A 41 -1.48 -13.75 -1.24
C GLU A 41 -1.57 -12.23 -1.19
N ASN A 42 -1.21 -11.64 -0.05
CA ASN A 42 -1.17 -10.19 0.15
C ASN A 42 -0.15 -9.82 1.23
N LEU A 43 0.25 -8.56 1.22
CA LEU A 43 1.13 -7.99 2.24
C LEU A 43 0.74 -6.53 2.46
N SER A 44 0.75 -6.09 3.71
CA SER A 44 0.66 -4.67 4.05
C SER A 44 1.62 -4.33 5.17
N ALA A 45 2.11 -3.09 5.18
CA ALA A 45 2.93 -2.58 6.27
C ALA A 45 2.48 -1.18 6.66
N GLY A 46 2.47 -0.88 7.95
CA GLY A 46 2.02 0.43 8.42
C GLY A 46 2.01 0.59 9.93
N SER A 47 1.56 1.75 10.35
CA SER A 47 1.26 2.00 11.77
C SER A 47 -0.02 1.28 12.14
N GLY A 48 0.03 0.45 13.17
CA GLY A 48 -1.17 -0.12 13.79
C GLY A 48 -1.74 0.83 14.85
N MET A 49 -1.71 0.39 16.12
CA MET A 49 -2.18 1.22 17.24
C MET A 49 -1.31 2.47 17.42
N VAL A 50 -1.95 3.62 17.64
CA VAL A 50 -1.28 4.87 17.97
C VAL A 50 -1.91 5.46 19.23
N ARG A 51 -1.11 5.56 20.30
CA ARG A 51 -1.44 6.22 21.56
C ARG A 51 -0.51 7.40 21.80
N ASP A 52 -0.67 8.12 22.91
CA ASP A 52 0.12 9.32 23.20
C ASP A 52 1.62 9.06 23.35
N ALA A 53 1.99 7.97 24.02
CA ALA A 53 3.39 7.62 24.28
C ALA A 53 3.93 6.46 23.43
N GLU A 54 3.07 5.62 22.92
CA GLU A 54 3.42 4.37 22.27
C GLU A 54 2.58 4.11 21.02
N GLY A 55 3.06 3.21 20.19
CA GLY A 55 2.36 2.73 19.02
C GLY A 55 2.89 1.38 18.57
N THR A 56 2.33 0.86 17.49
CA THR A 56 2.84 -0.34 16.82
C THR A 56 3.17 -0.05 15.37
N PHE A 57 4.17 -0.73 14.87
CA PHE A 57 4.39 -0.92 13.45
C PHE A 57 4.07 -2.37 13.10
N GLU A 58 3.26 -2.56 12.10
CA GLU A 58 2.71 -3.86 11.73
C GLU A 58 3.08 -4.22 10.30
N ILE A 59 3.46 -5.47 10.09
CA ILE A 59 3.59 -6.10 8.78
C ILE A 59 2.61 -7.26 8.80
N SER A 60 1.56 -7.18 7.99
CA SER A 60 0.53 -8.20 7.87
C SER A 60 0.72 -8.96 6.56
N ILE A 61 0.73 -10.28 6.63
CA ILE A 61 0.96 -11.16 5.49
C ILE A 61 -0.16 -12.18 5.43
N GLY A 62 -0.95 -12.17 4.36
CA GLY A 62 -1.91 -13.23 4.06
C GLY A 62 -1.18 -14.44 3.52
N LEU A 63 -1.17 -15.51 4.31
CA LEU A 63 -0.44 -16.74 3.97
C LEU A 63 -1.28 -17.68 3.11
N THR A 64 -0.64 -18.33 2.15
CA THR A 64 -1.18 -19.53 1.51
C THR A 64 -1.05 -20.74 2.47
N PRO A 65 -1.72 -21.87 2.20
CA PRO A 65 -1.44 -23.10 2.93
C PRO A 65 0.03 -23.51 2.94
N THR A 66 0.72 -23.34 1.80
CA THR A 66 2.18 -23.59 1.71
C THR A 66 2.98 -22.58 2.54
N GLY A 67 2.56 -21.31 2.55
CA GLY A 67 3.21 -20.27 3.35
C GLY A 67 3.15 -20.54 4.85
N LEU A 68 2.09 -21.19 5.31
CA LEU A 68 1.93 -21.56 6.72
C LEU A 68 3.03 -22.52 7.20
N ASP A 69 3.56 -23.36 6.32
CA ASP A 69 4.66 -24.29 6.62
C ASP A 69 6.05 -23.60 6.59
N HIS A 70 6.12 -22.33 6.19
CA HIS A 70 7.36 -21.58 5.97
C HIS A 70 7.51 -20.29 6.81
N ILE A 71 6.84 -20.21 7.97
CA ILE A 71 6.81 -19.00 8.82
C ILE A 71 8.23 -18.56 9.22
N GLU A 72 9.12 -19.49 9.55
CA GLU A 72 10.52 -19.17 9.87
C GLU A 72 11.24 -18.46 8.72
N SER A 73 11.13 -19.04 7.52
CA SER A 73 11.75 -18.47 6.32
C SER A 73 11.12 -17.14 5.90
N ILE A 74 9.81 -16.99 6.07
CA ILE A 74 9.10 -15.72 5.84
C ILE A 74 9.63 -14.66 6.80
N GLY A 75 9.78 -15.00 8.08
CA GLY A 75 10.36 -14.11 9.08
C GLY A 75 11.79 -13.68 8.71
N GLU A 76 12.63 -14.60 8.23
CA GLU A 76 13.98 -14.29 7.76
C GLU A 76 13.95 -13.29 6.58
N MET A 77 13.05 -13.48 5.60
CA MET A 77 12.86 -12.54 4.48
C MET A 77 12.38 -11.17 4.95
N VAL A 78 11.47 -11.10 5.93
CA VAL A 78 11.01 -9.85 6.54
C VAL A 78 12.19 -9.09 7.16
N PHE A 79 13.03 -9.77 7.94
CA PHE A 79 14.18 -9.13 8.59
C PHE A 79 15.28 -8.76 7.60
N ASP A 80 15.45 -9.51 6.49
CA ASP A 80 16.35 -9.07 5.41
C ASP A 80 15.80 -7.80 4.72
N ALA A 81 14.51 -7.73 4.43
CA ALA A 81 13.89 -6.50 3.88
C ALA A 81 14.09 -5.31 4.83
N ILE A 82 13.85 -5.47 6.14
CA ILE A 82 14.12 -4.42 7.14
C ILE A 82 15.60 -4.01 7.14
N ARG A 83 16.52 -4.96 7.04
CA ARG A 83 17.97 -4.71 6.94
C ARG A 83 18.31 -3.89 5.69
N GLN A 84 17.73 -4.24 4.54
CA GLN A 84 17.95 -3.50 3.29
C GLN A 84 17.44 -2.06 3.38
N VAL A 85 16.25 -1.84 3.96
CA VAL A 85 15.74 -0.48 4.22
C VAL A 85 16.68 0.28 5.15
N ARG A 86 17.20 -0.35 6.18
CA ARG A 86 18.12 0.27 7.14
C ARG A 86 19.43 0.70 6.49
N VAL A 87 19.99 -0.12 5.59
CA VAL A 87 21.30 0.12 4.98
C VAL A 87 21.20 1.04 3.75
N HIS A 88 20.21 0.85 2.90
CA HIS A 88 20.11 1.48 1.59
C HIS A 88 18.84 2.31 1.37
N GLY A 89 17.84 2.19 2.24
CA GLY A 89 16.51 2.74 2.00
C GLY A 89 16.34 4.22 2.37
N ILE A 90 17.25 4.84 3.13
CA ILE A 90 17.03 6.20 3.68
C ILE A 90 17.61 7.25 2.74
N GLU A 91 16.89 7.53 1.66
CA GLU A 91 17.30 8.45 0.59
C GLU A 91 16.31 9.61 0.42
N ALA A 92 16.87 10.80 0.14
CA ALA A 92 16.06 12.02 0.03
C ALA A 92 15.07 11.99 -1.13
N TRP A 93 15.43 11.39 -2.25
CA TRP A 93 14.55 11.32 -3.43
C TRP A 93 13.30 10.47 -3.18
N ARG A 94 13.40 9.38 -2.41
CA ARG A 94 12.24 8.54 -2.05
C ARG A 94 11.24 9.32 -1.19
N TYR A 95 11.75 10.11 -0.25
CA TYR A 95 10.91 10.97 0.56
C TYR A 95 10.27 12.10 -0.28
N ALA A 96 11.04 12.68 -1.21
CA ALA A 96 10.54 13.70 -2.11
C ALA A 96 9.42 13.18 -3.03
N GLU A 97 9.52 11.95 -3.50
CA GLU A 97 8.48 11.29 -4.29
C GLU A 97 7.19 11.11 -3.47
N GLN A 98 7.26 10.58 -2.25
CA GLN A 98 6.09 10.47 -1.36
C GLN A 98 5.47 11.83 -1.04
N LYS A 99 6.31 12.85 -0.83
CA LYS A 99 5.88 14.24 -0.64
C LYS A 99 5.12 14.77 -1.87
N GLN A 100 5.61 14.48 -3.07
CA GLN A 100 4.96 14.91 -4.31
C GLN A 100 3.61 14.22 -4.50
N LEU A 101 3.53 12.92 -4.28
CA LEU A 101 2.28 12.15 -4.32
C LEU A 101 1.26 12.69 -3.31
N ALA A 102 1.68 12.92 -2.07
CA ALA A 102 0.80 13.48 -1.04
C ALA A 102 0.29 14.89 -1.38
N LYS A 103 1.16 15.75 -1.93
CA LYS A 103 0.75 17.09 -2.41
C LYS A 103 -0.25 17.00 -3.54
N MET A 104 -0.05 16.08 -4.47
CA MET A 104 -0.94 15.87 -5.60
C MET A 104 -2.30 15.38 -5.12
N GLN A 105 -2.33 14.37 -4.24
CA GLN A 105 -3.56 13.88 -3.62
C GLN A 105 -4.33 14.98 -2.88
N PHE A 106 -3.63 15.85 -2.14
CA PHE A 106 -4.28 16.97 -1.47
C PHE A 106 -4.82 18.02 -2.45
N ARG A 107 -4.04 18.37 -3.46
CA ARG A 107 -4.40 19.43 -4.42
C ARG A 107 -5.61 19.06 -5.27
N PHE A 108 -5.72 17.80 -5.65
CA PHE A 108 -6.74 17.30 -6.58
C PHE A 108 -7.79 16.41 -5.89
N GLN A 109 -8.07 16.70 -4.62
CA GLN A 109 -9.16 16.02 -3.91
C GLN A 109 -10.50 16.38 -4.54
N GLU A 110 -11.33 15.37 -4.71
CA GLU A 110 -12.73 15.56 -5.04
C GLU A 110 -13.53 16.07 -3.85
N ALA A 111 -14.64 16.74 -4.14
CA ALA A 111 -15.56 17.18 -3.11
C ALA A 111 -16.19 15.98 -2.41
N VAL A 112 -16.17 15.97 -1.08
CA VAL A 112 -16.84 14.96 -0.27
C VAL A 112 -18.13 15.53 0.34
N GLU A 113 -19.07 14.67 0.64
CA GLU A 113 -20.31 15.04 1.34
C GLU A 113 -20.02 15.86 2.61
N PRO A 114 -20.70 17.01 2.82
CA PRO A 114 -20.41 17.92 3.94
C PRO A 114 -20.40 17.25 5.29
N ILE A 115 -21.29 16.31 5.55
CA ILE A 115 -21.35 15.57 6.83
C ILE A 115 -20.13 14.67 7.03
N THR A 116 -19.61 14.08 5.95
CA THR A 116 -18.38 13.26 5.99
C THR A 116 -17.18 14.12 6.31
N LEU A 117 -17.06 15.29 5.66
CA LEU A 117 -16.00 16.26 5.95
C LEU A 117 -16.08 16.75 7.40
N ALA A 118 -17.27 17.14 7.88
CA ALA A 118 -17.47 17.61 9.25
C ALA A 118 -17.05 16.57 10.30
N ARG A 119 -17.43 15.32 10.11
CA ARG A 119 -17.01 14.20 10.99
C ARG A 119 -15.49 13.98 10.98
N ALA A 120 -14.87 14.00 9.79
CA ALA A 120 -13.43 13.86 9.66
C ALA A 120 -12.68 15.00 10.36
N LEU A 121 -13.11 16.24 10.19
CA LEU A 121 -12.51 17.41 10.86
C LEU A 121 -12.69 17.36 12.36
N ALA A 122 -13.87 16.99 12.85
CA ALA A 122 -14.12 16.84 14.28
C ALA A 122 -13.21 15.80 14.95
N ALA A 123 -12.99 14.66 14.29
CA ALA A 123 -12.06 13.64 14.74
C ALA A 123 -10.60 14.14 14.75
N ARG A 124 -10.18 14.81 13.68
CA ARG A 124 -8.82 15.35 13.53
C ARG A 124 -8.51 16.48 14.52
N TRP A 125 -9.51 17.23 14.99
CA TRP A 125 -9.32 18.33 15.95
C TRP A 125 -8.68 17.87 17.26
N HIS A 126 -8.90 16.63 17.65
CA HIS A 126 -8.26 16.07 18.85
C HIS A 126 -6.80 15.64 18.61
N GLU A 127 -6.37 15.59 17.37
CA GLU A 127 -5.06 15.06 16.97
C GLU A 127 -4.10 16.12 16.44
N TYR A 128 -4.64 17.16 15.77
CA TYR A 128 -3.86 18.15 15.04
C TYR A 128 -4.22 19.60 15.44
N PRO A 129 -3.27 20.55 15.30
CA PRO A 129 -3.56 21.98 15.40
C PRO A 129 -4.59 22.41 14.35
N LEU A 130 -5.34 23.49 14.64
CA LEU A 130 -6.42 23.98 13.77
C LEU A 130 -5.94 24.30 12.34
N GLU A 131 -4.75 24.89 12.22
CA GLU A 131 -4.13 25.26 10.95
C GLU A 131 -3.78 24.04 10.08
N ASP A 132 -3.61 22.86 10.68
CA ASP A 132 -3.22 21.63 9.98
C ASP A 132 -4.39 20.66 9.72
N LEU A 133 -5.59 20.93 10.23
CA LEU A 133 -6.72 19.98 10.19
C LEU A 133 -7.00 19.41 8.80
N LEU A 134 -6.91 20.24 7.76
CA LEU A 134 -7.15 19.80 6.38
C LEU A 134 -5.94 19.10 5.78
N TYR A 135 -4.73 19.52 6.14
CA TYR A 135 -3.51 19.13 5.44
C TYR A 135 -2.64 18.13 6.20
N ALA A 136 -2.83 17.94 7.51
CA ALA A 136 -1.97 17.09 8.35
C ALA A 136 -1.74 15.68 7.76
N GLY A 137 -2.79 15.07 7.21
CA GLY A 137 -2.70 13.75 6.56
C GLY A 137 -1.77 13.68 5.34
N TYR A 138 -1.51 14.82 4.69
CA TYR A 138 -0.70 14.93 3.47
C TYR A 138 0.64 15.62 3.70
N ARG A 139 0.93 16.02 4.93
CA ARG A 139 2.10 16.81 5.27
C ARG A 139 3.37 15.94 5.24
N TYR A 140 4.36 16.38 4.48
CA TYR A 140 5.71 15.83 4.39
C TYR A 140 6.70 17.00 4.36
N ASP A 141 7.12 17.50 5.51
CA ASP A 141 7.96 18.70 5.59
C ASP A 141 9.39 18.39 5.17
N GLU A 142 10.06 17.53 5.92
CA GLU A 142 11.45 17.14 5.68
C GLU A 142 11.74 15.70 6.09
N LEU A 143 12.75 15.09 5.46
CA LEU A 143 13.28 13.80 5.86
C LEU A 143 14.21 13.94 7.06
N VAL A 144 13.73 13.60 8.23
CA VAL A 144 14.57 13.50 9.43
C VAL A 144 15.11 12.08 9.56
N LYS A 145 16.28 11.83 8.97
CA LYS A 145 16.91 10.48 8.93
C LYS A 145 17.04 9.84 10.31
N ALA A 146 17.37 10.62 11.34
CA ALA A 146 17.50 10.11 12.71
C ALA A 146 16.18 9.52 13.24
N GLN A 147 15.02 10.08 12.88
CA GLN A 147 13.72 9.54 13.26
C GLN A 147 13.48 8.20 12.56
N VAL A 148 13.72 8.10 11.25
CA VAL A 148 13.57 6.85 10.49
C VAL A 148 14.47 5.75 11.07
N ILE A 149 15.75 6.06 11.34
CA ILE A 149 16.70 5.13 11.97
C ILE A 149 16.20 4.72 13.37
N GLY A 150 15.68 5.67 14.15
CA GLY A 150 15.12 5.39 15.47
C GLY A 150 13.97 4.37 15.45
N TYR A 151 13.07 4.46 14.47
CA TYR A 151 12.02 3.46 14.29
C TYR A 151 12.54 2.12 13.78
N LEU A 152 13.41 2.13 12.77
CA LEU A 152 14.02 0.89 12.25
C LEU A 152 14.81 0.15 13.33
N SER A 153 15.46 0.86 14.28
CA SER A 153 16.18 0.23 15.40
C SER A 153 15.27 -0.55 16.35
N ARG A 154 13.96 -0.28 16.35
CA ARG A 154 12.97 -1.01 17.14
C ARG A 154 12.44 -2.26 16.41
N MET A 155 12.67 -2.38 15.12
CA MET A 155 12.23 -3.52 14.32
C MET A 155 13.26 -4.66 14.41
N THR A 156 13.34 -5.29 15.58
CA THR A 156 14.27 -6.41 15.86
C THR A 156 13.48 -7.65 16.29
N PRO A 157 14.06 -8.85 16.14
CA PRO A 157 13.40 -10.09 16.58
C PRO A 157 13.02 -10.09 18.07
N GLU A 158 13.79 -9.43 18.91
CA GLU A 158 13.55 -9.33 20.36
C GLU A 158 12.39 -8.40 20.70
N ASN A 159 12.05 -7.47 19.81
CA ASN A 159 10.93 -6.53 19.96
C ASN A 159 9.75 -6.89 19.05
N LEU A 160 9.69 -8.14 18.57
CA LEU A 160 8.62 -8.63 17.71
C LEU A 160 7.51 -9.29 18.54
N HIS A 161 6.27 -8.95 18.25
CA HIS A 161 5.10 -9.74 18.59
C HIS A 161 4.59 -10.39 17.30
N LEU A 162 4.70 -11.70 17.20
CA LEU A 162 4.19 -12.47 16.07
C LEU A 162 2.78 -12.97 16.41
N LEU A 163 1.80 -12.59 15.61
CA LEU A 163 0.44 -13.11 15.66
C LEU A 163 0.21 -14.03 14.46
N LEU A 164 -0.07 -15.30 14.73
CA LEU A 164 -0.48 -16.27 13.72
C LEU A 164 -1.96 -16.59 13.89
N VAL A 165 -2.74 -16.37 12.83
CA VAL A 165 -4.16 -16.72 12.77
C VAL A 165 -4.33 -17.74 11.63
N ALA A 166 -4.59 -18.99 11.98
CA ALA A 166 -4.76 -20.06 11.00
C ALA A 166 -5.65 -21.19 11.57
N PRO A 167 -6.35 -21.94 10.70
CA PRO A 167 -7.08 -23.13 11.13
C PRO A 167 -6.16 -24.19 11.77
N GLY A 168 -6.69 -24.97 12.70
CA GLY A 168 -5.97 -26.12 13.27
C GLY A 168 -4.89 -25.79 14.30
N GLN A 169 -4.75 -24.51 14.70
CA GLN A 169 -3.78 -24.14 15.73
C GLN A 169 -4.20 -24.66 17.10
N GLU A 170 -3.24 -25.22 17.84
CA GLU A 170 -3.45 -25.60 19.23
C GLU A 170 -3.64 -24.36 20.10
N THR A 171 -4.69 -24.36 20.92
CA THR A 171 -5.05 -23.23 21.79
C THR A 171 -5.32 -23.75 23.22
N ASP A 172 -4.89 -23.00 24.22
CA ASP A 172 -5.03 -23.37 25.65
C ASP A 172 -5.76 -22.29 26.47
N GLN A 173 -6.08 -21.13 25.84
CA GLN A 173 -6.75 -20.01 26.48
C GLN A 173 -7.95 -19.53 25.65
N VAL A 174 -8.86 -18.82 26.30
CA VAL A 174 -10.04 -18.22 25.67
C VAL A 174 -10.15 -16.78 26.13
N ASP A 175 -10.27 -15.86 25.17
CA ASP A 175 -10.52 -14.46 25.48
C ASP A 175 -11.88 -14.30 26.14
N ARG A 176 -11.92 -13.45 27.18
CA ARG A 176 -13.11 -13.24 27.99
C ARG A 176 -14.25 -12.54 27.25
N TRP A 177 -13.93 -11.64 26.32
CA TRP A 177 -14.89 -10.72 25.72
C TRP A 177 -15.49 -11.25 24.42
N TYR A 178 -14.66 -11.83 23.57
CA TYR A 178 -15.05 -12.32 22.25
C TYR A 178 -15.03 -13.82 22.12
N GLY A 179 -14.59 -14.55 23.17
CA GLY A 179 -14.51 -16.01 23.15
C GLY A 179 -13.46 -16.56 22.17
N VAL A 180 -12.53 -15.72 21.71
CA VAL A 180 -11.47 -16.12 20.79
C VAL A 180 -10.51 -17.06 21.52
N ARG A 181 -10.23 -18.21 20.90
CA ARG A 181 -9.26 -19.17 21.42
C ARG A 181 -7.87 -18.78 20.97
N TYR A 182 -6.91 -18.80 21.89
CA TYR A 182 -5.53 -18.44 21.60
C TYR A 182 -4.54 -19.22 22.47
N ARG A 183 -3.27 -19.12 22.13
CA ARG A 183 -2.12 -19.60 22.91
C ARG A 183 -1.01 -18.57 22.84
N LEU A 184 -0.34 -18.32 23.96
CA LEU A 184 0.85 -17.48 24.04
C LEU A 184 2.07 -18.37 24.21
N THR A 185 3.03 -18.23 23.30
CA THR A 185 4.30 -18.95 23.35
C THR A 185 5.46 -18.01 23.11
N GLN A 186 6.63 -18.36 23.60
CA GLN A 186 7.86 -17.67 23.19
C GLN A 186 8.26 -18.12 21.79
N LEU A 187 8.85 -17.19 21.01
CA LEU A 187 9.45 -17.55 19.73
C LEU A 187 10.60 -18.52 19.94
N PRO A 188 10.76 -19.52 19.05
CA PRO A 188 11.92 -20.41 19.11
C PRO A 188 13.23 -19.62 19.03
N GLU A 189 14.18 -19.93 19.92
CA GLU A 189 15.49 -19.23 19.93
C GLU A 189 16.23 -19.34 18.60
N ALA A 190 16.08 -20.47 17.89
CA ALA A 190 16.65 -20.67 16.57
C ALA A 190 16.12 -19.64 15.56
N TRP A 191 14.81 -19.35 15.58
CA TRP A 191 14.20 -18.33 14.70
C TRP A 191 14.73 -16.94 15.03
N VAL A 192 14.77 -16.58 16.32
CA VAL A 192 15.29 -15.28 16.76
C VAL A 192 16.75 -15.11 16.34
N ALA A 193 17.56 -16.17 16.47
CA ALA A 193 18.95 -16.15 16.05
C ALA A 193 19.12 -15.97 14.52
N ALA A 194 18.34 -16.71 13.72
CA ALA A 194 18.34 -16.60 12.27
C ALA A 194 17.89 -15.19 11.83
N TRP A 195 16.80 -14.67 12.40
CA TRP A 195 16.26 -13.35 12.06
C TRP A 195 17.14 -12.18 12.50
N ARG A 196 18.01 -12.36 13.50
CA ARG A 196 18.97 -11.34 13.92
C ARG A 196 20.08 -11.12 12.89
N ALA A 197 20.44 -12.16 12.15
CA ALA A 197 21.43 -12.12 11.10
C ALA A 197 20.89 -12.81 9.83
N PRO A 198 19.85 -12.22 9.19
CA PRO A 198 19.17 -12.88 8.08
C PRO A 198 20.09 -13.04 6.88
N SER A 199 19.97 -14.15 6.18
CA SER A 199 20.62 -14.39 4.91
C SER A 199 20.14 -13.36 3.89
N HIS A 200 21.05 -12.95 2.99
CA HIS A 200 20.68 -12.03 1.92
C HIS A 200 19.80 -12.76 0.88
N VAL A 201 18.60 -12.27 0.68
CA VAL A 201 17.67 -12.75 -0.34
C VAL A 201 17.90 -11.97 -1.64
N THR A 202 18.56 -12.58 -2.61
CA THR A 202 18.93 -11.94 -3.89
C THR A 202 17.74 -11.43 -4.70
N ALA A 203 16.54 -11.97 -4.47
CA ALA A 203 15.30 -11.51 -5.10
C ALA A 203 14.76 -10.19 -4.50
N LEU A 204 15.24 -9.77 -3.31
CA LEU A 204 14.80 -8.53 -2.67
C LEU A 204 15.61 -7.34 -3.17
N SER A 205 14.91 -6.29 -3.54
CA SER A 205 15.47 -4.98 -3.86
C SER A 205 14.55 -3.87 -3.39
N LEU A 206 15.10 -2.68 -3.18
CA LEU A 206 14.30 -1.51 -2.84
C LEU A 206 13.64 -0.93 -4.10
N PRO A 207 12.45 -0.32 -3.98
CA PRO A 207 11.75 0.29 -5.10
C PRO A 207 12.62 1.30 -5.83
N VAL A 208 12.53 1.35 -7.15
CA VAL A 208 13.12 2.39 -7.97
C VAL A 208 12.19 3.60 -8.04
N MET A 209 12.67 4.70 -8.63
CA MET A 209 11.84 5.90 -8.83
C MET A 209 10.61 5.55 -9.68
N ASN A 210 9.44 5.99 -9.23
CA ASN A 210 8.18 5.72 -9.91
C ASN A 210 8.05 6.58 -11.19
N PRO A 211 8.07 5.98 -12.39
CA PRO A 211 8.00 6.72 -13.64
C PRO A 211 6.63 7.35 -13.92
N PHE A 212 5.59 6.95 -13.19
CA PHE A 212 4.23 7.44 -13.38
C PHE A 212 3.90 8.69 -12.57
N VAL A 213 4.80 9.15 -11.68
CA VAL A 213 4.56 10.37 -10.92
C VAL A 213 4.53 11.58 -11.86
N PRO A 214 3.39 12.26 -12.03
CA PRO A 214 3.27 13.34 -13.01
C PRO A 214 4.01 14.59 -12.53
N ASN A 215 4.59 15.31 -13.50
CA ASN A 215 5.28 16.58 -13.29
C ASN A 215 4.52 17.77 -13.93
N ASP A 216 3.64 17.50 -14.89
CA ASP A 216 2.82 18.48 -15.58
C ASP A 216 1.35 18.32 -15.20
N PHE A 217 0.77 19.37 -14.68
CA PHE A 217 -0.64 19.48 -14.29
C PHE A 217 -1.36 20.56 -15.08
N SER A 218 -0.80 20.97 -16.24
CA SER A 218 -1.43 21.95 -17.12
C SER A 218 -2.71 21.36 -17.71
N LEU A 219 -3.77 22.13 -17.67
CA LEU A 219 -5.00 21.79 -18.35
C LEU A 219 -4.84 22.08 -19.85
N ARG A 220 -5.29 21.15 -20.67
CA ARG A 220 -5.38 21.39 -22.11
C ARG A 220 -6.58 22.29 -22.40
N GLU A 221 -6.40 23.27 -23.29
CA GLU A 221 -7.51 24.07 -23.75
C GLU A 221 -8.53 23.17 -24.45
N SER A 222 -9.80 23.33 -24.09
CA SER A 222 -10.88 22.66 -24.80
C SER A 222 -11.08 23.28 -26.17
N LEU A 223 -10.99 22.46 -27.19
CA LEU A 223 -11.36 22.84 -28.54
C LEU A 223 -12.87 22.69 -28.80
N ASP A 224 -13.60 22.09 -27.89
CA ASP A 224 -15.02 21.79 -28.04
C ASP A 224 -15.79 22.11 -26.75
N THR A 225 -16.90 22.82 -26.90
CA THR A 225 -17.81 23.22 -25.82
C THR A 225 -19.10 22.40 -25.82
N THR A 226 -19.09 21.21 -26.42
CA THR A 226 -20.26 20.34 -26.40
C THR A 226 -20.50 19.80 -24.99
N LEU A 227 -21.74 19.83 -24.55
CA LEU A 227 -22.20 19.36 -23.24
C LEU A 227 -22.36 17.82 -23.17
N HIS A 228 -21.99 17.11 -24.22
CA HIS A 228 -22.22 15.67 -24.35
C HIS A 228 -21.04 14.98 -25.03
N PRO A 229 -20.81 13.69 -24.72
CA PRO A 229 -19.78 12.91 -25.41
C PRO A 229 -19.93 12.91 -26.92
N VAL A 230 -18.86 13.18 -27.64
CA VAL A 230 -18.81 13.19 -29.11
C VAL A 230 -18.07 11.95 -29.61
N ARG A 231 -18.60 11.33 -30.63
CA ARG A 231 -17.97 10.20 -31.30
C ARG A 231 -16.91 10.73 -32.29
N ILE A 232 -15.65 10.56 -31.93
CA ILE A 232 -14.51 11.14 -32.67
C ILE A 232 -13.84 10.15 -33.63
N VAL A 233 -14.01 8.83 -33.42
CA VAL A 233 -13.54 7.78 -34.34
C VAL A 233 -14.68 6.79 -34.57
N ILE A 234 -14.89 6.43 -35.82
CA ILE A 234 -15.90 5.48 -36.29
C ILE A 234 -15.24 4.56 -37.30
N GLU A 235 -14.85 3.37 -36.86
CA GLU A 235 -14.29 2.34 -37.72
C GLU A 235 -14.99 1.00 -37.51
N PRO A 236 -14.94 0.08 -38.48
CA PRO A 236 -15.54 -1.23 -38.28
C PRO A 236 -14.97 -1.93 -37.05
N GLY A 237 -15.78 -2.12 -36.04
CA GLY A 237 -15.41 -2.76 -34.79
C GLY A 237 -14.73 -1.86 -33.76
N PHE A 238 -14.58 -0.57 -34.03
CA PHE A 238 -13.99 0.40 -33.09
C PHE A 238 -14.72 1.74 -33.10
N ASP A 239 -15.22 2.14 -31.96
CA ASP A 239 -15.83 3.45 -31.71
C ASP A 239 -15.10 4.14 -30.57
N LEU A 240 -14.66 5.39 -30.79
CA LEU A 240 -14.07 6.22 -29.75
C LEU A 240 -14.97 7.43 -29.47
N TRP A 241 -15.37 7.56 -28.22
CA TRP A 241 -16.12 8.70 -27.74
C TRP A 241 -15.23 9.55 -26.86
N PHE A 242 -15.36 10.87 -26.98
CA PHE A 242 -14.65 11.84 -26.17
C PHE A 242 -15.62 12.76 -25.47
N ASP A 243 -15.38 13.03 -24.21
CA ASP A 243 -16.06 14.04 -23.42
C ASP A 243 -15.03 14.88 -22.68
N HIS A 244 -15.30 16.17 -22.56
CA HIS A 244 -14.42 17.08 -21.83
C HIS A 244 -15.16 17.55 -20.58
N ASP A 245 -14.82 16.99 -19.42
CA ASP A 245 -15.32 17.44 -18.13
C ASP A 245 -14.72 18.82 -17.78
N LEU A 246 -15.58 19.83 -17.78
CA LEU A 246 -15.24 21.20 -17.45
C LEU A 246 -15.69 21.60 -16.03
N GLU A 247 -16.35 20.70 -15.31
CA GLU A 247 -17.00 21.03 -14.03
C GLU A 247 -15.98 21.41 -12.94
N PHE A 248 -14.91 20.63 -12.80
CA PHE A 248 -13.94 20.84 -11.72
C PHE A 248 -12.56 21.35 -12.20
N GLY A 249 -12.29 21.36 -13.50
CA GLY A 249 -11.00 21.79 -14.05
C GLY A 249 -9.82 21.00 -13.47
N LEU A 250 -9.95 19.71 -13.33
CA LEU A 250 -8.91 18.82 -12.80
C LEU A 250 -8.06 18.24 -13.94
N PRO A 251 -6.74 18.07 -13.74
CA PRO A 251 -5.87 17.42 -14.73
C PRO A 251 -5.99 15.90 -14.69
N HIS A 252 -7.22 15.41 -14.72
CA HIS A 252 -7.55 14.00 -14.71
C HIS A 252 -8.09 13.58 -16.08
N SER A 253 -7.85 12.34 -16.47
CA SER A 253 -8.46 11.69 -17.63
C SER A 253 -9.00 10.33 -17.22
N SER A 254 -10.23 10.06 -17.58
CA SER A 254 -10.84 8.73 -17.37
C SER A 254 -10.95 8.03 -18.71
N LEU A 255 -10.44 6.79 -18.79
CA LEU A 255 -10.47 5.95 -19.98
C LEU A 255 -11.32 4.73 -19.70
N TYR A 256 -12.39 4.56 -20.45
CA TYR A 256 -13.29 3.42 -20.33
C TYR A 256 -13.23 2.55 -21.57
N PHE A 257 -12.90 1.28 -21.42
CA PHE A 257 -12.84 0.32 -22.50
C PHE A 257 -13.99 -0.67 -22.37
N SER A 258 -14.82 -0.78 -23.42
CA SER A 258 -15.86 -1.82 -23.54
C SER A 258 -15.49 -2.76 -24.68
N ILE A 259 -14.95 -3.93 -24.34
CA ILE A 259 -14.58 -4.96 -25.33
C ILE A 259 -15.74 -5.95 -25.46
N ARG A 260 -16.31 -6.06 -26.67
CA ARG A 260 -17.39 -6.99 -26.97
C ARG A 260 -16.86 -8.18 -27.75
N SER A 261 -17.08 -9.38 -27.25
CA SER A 261 -16.71 -10.63 -27.90
C SER A 261 -17.84 -11.65 -27.79
N SER A 262 -18.13 -12.33 -28.90
CA SER A 262 -19.08 -13.46 -28.91
C SER A 262 -18.62 -14.63 -28.04
N GLN A 263 -17.34 -14.70 -27.74
CA GLN A 263 -16.73 -15.75 -26.92
C GLN A 263 -16.79 -15.44 -25.41
N ALA A 264 -16.98 -14.18 -25.02
CA ALA A 264 -16.85 -13.79 -23.62
C ALA A 264 -18.05 -14.17 -22.75
N ARG A 265 -19.28 -14.12 -23.29
CA ARG A 265 -20.53 -14.27 -22.50
C ARG A 265 -21.62 -15.06 -23.23
N GLY A 266 -21.27 -15.97 -24.13
CA GLY A 266 -22.25 -16.77 -24.89
C GLY A 266 -22.99 -17.81 -24.04
N ASN A 267 -22.38 -18.28 -22.95
CA ASN A 267 -22.95 -19.20 -21.96
C ASN A 267 -22.22 -19.08 -20.62
N ALA A 268 -22.72 -19.75 -19.58
CA ALA A 268 -22.14 -19.70 -18.23
C ALA A 268 -20.67 -20.12 -18.17
N HIS A 269 -20.27 -21.16 -18.91
CA HIS A 269 -18.90 -21.63 -18.95
C HIS A 269 -17.97 -20.57 -19.56
N GLN A 270 -18.34 -19.94 -20.67
CA GLN A 270 -17.56 -18.86 -21.28
C GLN A 270 -17.47 -17.63 -20.37
N SER A 271 -18.54 -17.29 -19.65
CA SER A 271 -18.51 -16.19 -18.68
C SER A 271 -17.49 -16.45 -17.57
N VAL A 272 -17.50 -17.64 -16.97
CA VAL A 272 -16.55 -18.01 -15.91
C VAL A 272 -15.10 -18.00 -16.43
N LEU A 273 -14.85 -18.55 -17.62
CA LEU A 273 -13.52 -18.53 -18.23
C LEU A 273 -13.04 -17.10 -18.50
N THR A 274 -13.93 -16.21 -18.94
CA THR A 274 -13.59 -14.80 -19.17
C THR A 274 -13.23 -14.09 -17.88
N GLU A 275 -13.99 -14.30 -16.82
CA GLU A 275 -13.70 -13.73 -15.49
C GLU A 275 -12.37 -14.26 -14.94
N LEU A 276 -12.12 -15.57 -15.06
CA LEU A 276 -10.86 -16.17 -14.67
C LEU A 276 -9.68 -15.59 -15.47
N TYR A 277 -9.85 -15.45 -16.78
CA TYR A 277 -8.82 -14.85 -17.65
C TYR A 277 -8.49 -13.41 -17.22
N ILE A 278 -9.52 -12.58 -16.96
CA ILE A 278 -9.32 -11.20 -16.49
C ILE A 278 -8.60 -11.19 -15.14
N ALA A 279 -8.99 -12.06 -14.20
CA ALA A 279 -8.33 -12.17 -12.91
C ALA A 279 -6.85 -12.54 -13.04
N LEU A 280 -6.52 -13.51 -13.91
CA LEU A 280 -5.14 -13.91 -14.17
C LEU A 280 -4.31 -12.81 -14.84
N VAL A 281 -4.90 -12.06 -15.78
CA VAL A 281 -4.24 -10.91 -16.41
C VAL A 281 -3.93 -9.84 -15.38
N ASN A 282 -4.90 -9.49 -14.54
CA ASN A 282 -4.71 -8.49 -13.48
C ASN A 282 -3.62 -8.95 -12.48
N ASP A 283 -3.62 -10.22 -12.10
CA ASP A 283 -2.60 -10.78 -11.21
C ASP A 283 -1.21 -10.73 -11.83
N THR A 284 -1.09 -11.09 -13.12
CA THR A 284 0.17 -11.06 -13.86
C THR A 284 0.71 -9.64 -14.03
N LEU A 285 -0.18 -8.66 -14.22
CA LEU A 285 0.19 -7.26 -14.40
C LEU A 285 0.37 -6.50 -13.08
N SER A 286 0.05 -7.09 -11.94
CA SER A 286 0.02 -6.40 -10.64
C SER A 286 1.32 -5.67 -10.31
N GLU A 287 2.48 -6.29 -10.55
CA GLU A 287 3.80 -5.66 -10.32
C GLU A 287 4.05 -4.44 -11.22
N LEU A 288 3.58 -4.49 -12.48
CA LEU A 288 3.74 -3.40 -13.46
C LEU A 288 2.78 -2.24 -13.16
N THR A 289 1.55 -2.56 -12.77
CA THR A 289 0.51 -1.56 -12.53
C THR A 289 0.60 -0.92 -11.15
N TYR A 290 1.25 -1.57 -10.18
CA TYR A 290 1.37 -1.03 -8.82
C TYR A 290 1.99 0.37 -8.74
N PRO A 291 3.12 0.70 -9.39
CA PRO A 291 3.64 2.07 -9.41
C PRO A 291 2.67 3.07 -10.05
N ALA A 292 1.94 2.66 -11.10
CA ALA A 292 0.92 3.49 -11.72
C ALA A 292 -0.23 3.78 -10.74
N PHE A 293 -0.72 2.76 -10.05
CA PHE A 293 -1.74 2.89 -9.00
C PHE A 293 -1.31 3.85 -7.89
N LEU A 294 -0.06 3.76 -7.40
CA LEU A 294 0.49 4.71 -6.41
C LEU A 294 0.48 6.16 -6.93
N ALA A 295 0.63 6.36 -8.23
CA ALA A 295 0.58 7.67 -8.88
C ALA A 295 -0.85 8.14 -9.22
N GLY A 296 -1.88 7.37 -8.84
CA GLY A 296 -3.29 7.71 -9.09
C GLY A 296 -3.80 7.28 -10.47
N VAL A 297 -3.10 6.37 -11.15
CA VAL A 297 -3.54 5.72 -12.39
C VAL A 297 -4.15 4.36 -12.01
N GLY A 298 -5.46 4.19 -12.14
CA GLY A 298 -6.20 2.98 -11.78
C GLY A 298 -7.22 2.57 -12.80
#